data_82948ab621d6ff43ce47f66769756dc3
#
_entry.id   82948ab621d6ff43ce47f66769756dc3
#
_cell.length_a   1.000
_cell.length_b   1.000
_cell.length_c   1.000
_cell.angle_alpha   90.00
_cell.angle_beta   90.00
_cell.angle_gamma   90.00
#
_symmetry.space_group_name_H-M   'P 1'
#
loop_
_entity.id
_entity.type
_entity.pdbx_description
1 polymer ?
#
loop_
_entity_poly.entity_id
_entity_poly.type
_entity_poly.pdbx_seq_one_letter_code
_entity_poly.pdbx_strand_id
1 'polypeptide(L)'
;MMKLTKYEKETIILFNEAEDTSSIYTYNTGLKKRLAAFSRKYPDLCHLEKSSDLGGVTYLMDKSRLSIRFLPPYSEERRRKASEYARQNGFNSQTE
;
A
#
# COMPACT_ATOMS: atom_id res chain seq x y z
N MET A 1 -16.42 -8.77 -25.71
CA MET A 1 -15.41 -8.78 -24.66
C MET A 1 -15.84 -7.94 -23.47
N MET A 2 -15.73 -8.53 -22.29
CA MET A 2 -16.13 -7.84 -21.09
C MET A 2 -15.00 -6.98 -20.54
N LYS A 3 -15.37 -5.79 -20.12
CA LYS A 3 -14.46 -4.89 -19.46
C LYS A 3 -15.02 -4.54 -18.10
N LEU A 4 -14.16 -4.54 -17.11
CA LEU A 4 -14.58 -4.14 -15.78
C LEU A 4 -14.78 -2.63 -15.73
N THR A 5 -15.81 -2.20 -15.05
CA THR A 5 -15.99 -0.78 -14.79
C THR A 5 -15.04 -0.35 -13.68
N LYS A 6 -14.92 0.95 -13.50
CA LYS A 6 -14.09 1.46 -12.42
C LYS A 6 -14.61 1.03 -11.06
N TYR A 7 -15.90 0.84 -10.93
CA TYR A 7 -16.49 0.37 -9.67
C TYR A 7 -16.11 -1.07 -9.37
N GLU A 8 -15.93 -1.88 -10.40
CA GLU A 8 -15.58 -3.27 -10.23
C GLU A 8 -14.10 -3.48 -9.95
N LYS A 9 -13.29 -2.48 -10.24
CA LYS A 9 -11.85 -2.56 -10.01
C LYS A 9 -11.53 -2.10 -8.59
N GLU A 10 -11.77 -2.98 -7.65
CA GLU A 10 -11.65 -2.68 -6.23
C GLU A 10 -10.32 -3.11 -5.66
N THR A 11 -9.98 -2.51 -4.54
CA THR A 11 -8.86 -2.95 -3.74
C THR A 11 -9.40 -3.35 -2.38
N ILE A 12 -9.08 -4.58 -1.95
CA ILE A 12 -9.57 -5.12 -0.70
C ILE A 12 -8.38 -5.63 0.10
N ILE A 13 -8.24 -5.14 1.32
CA ILE A 13 -7.19 -5.58 2.23
C ILE A 13 -7.85 -6.28 3.40
N LEU A 14 -7.50 -7.55 3.60
CA LEU A 14 -8.10 -8.37 4.65
C LEU A 14 -7.04 -8.86 5.60
N PHE A 15 -7.29 -8.71 6.88
CA PHE A 15 -6.49 -9.34 7.91
C PHE A 15 -7.33 -9.46 9.16
N ASN A 16 -6.91 -10.32 10.06
CA ASN A 16 -7.59 -10.46 11.34
C ASN A 16 -6.56 -10.56 12.44
N GLU A 17 -7.03 -10.65 13.67
CA GLU A 17 -6.14 -10.62 14.82
C GLU A 17 -5.49 -11.98 15.09
N ALA A 18 -6.02 -13.03 14.51
CA ALA A 18 -5.52 -14.38 14.78
C ALA A 18 -4.38 -14.81 13.88
N GLU A 19 -4.31 -14.25 12.68
CA GLU A 19 -3.32 -14.68 11.68
C GLU A 19 -2.23 -13.65 11.50
N ASP A 20 -1.06 -14.14 11.10
CA ASP A 20 0.10 -13.29 10.90
C ASP A 20 0.19 -12.73 9.49
N THR A 21 -0.72 -13.11 8.62
CA THR A 21 -0.68 -12.68 7.24
C THR A 21 -1.88 -11.81 6.91
N SER A 22 -1.72 -11.01 5.87
CA SER A 22 -2.79 -10.19 5.31
C SER A 22 -2.89 -10.51 3.83
N SER A 23 -4.08 -10.30 3.28
CA SER A 23 -4.37 -10.54 1.88
C SER A 23 -4.68 -9.21 1.21
N ILE A 24 -4.03 -8.95 0.09
CA ILE A 24 -4.24 -7.69 -0.64
C ILE A 24 -4.69 -8.02 -2.05
N TYR A 25 -5.93 -7.70 -2.34
CA TYR A 25 -6.55 -7.93 -3.63
C TYR A 25 -6.73 -6.58 -4.32
N THR A 26 -6.22 -6.45 -5.53
CA THR A 26 -6.27 -5.15 -6.17
C THR A 26 -6.19 -5.25 -7.69
N TYR A 27 -6.83 -4.29 -8.34
CA TYR A 27 -6.70 -4.05 -9.77
C TYR A 27 -5.85 -2.81 -10.03
N ASN A 28 -5.45 -2.11 -8.99
CA ASN A 28 -4.74 -0.84 -9.14
C ASN A 28 -3.34 -1.06 -9.69
N THR A 29 -3.06 -0.42 -10.82
CA THR A 29 -1.79 -0.63 -11.52
C THR A 29 -0.59 -0.25 -10.68
N GLY A 30 -0.66 0.90 -10.02
CA GLY A 30 0.44 1.35 -9.18
C GLY A 30 0.70 0.42 -8.02
N LEU A 31 -0.38 -0.02 -7.36
CA LEU A 31 -0.24 -0.93 -6.23
C LEU A 31 0.26 -2.29 -6.68
N LYS A 32 -0.19 -2.77 -7.85
CA LYS A 32 0.30 -4.04 -8.38
C LYS A 32 1.81 -3.99 -8.61
N LYS A 33 2.31 -2.88 -9.13
CA LYS A 33 3.74 -2.73 -9.36
C LYS A 33 4.52 -2.72 -8.05
N ARG A 34 3.98 -2.06 -7.05
CA ARG A 34 4.63 -2.00 -5.74
C ARG A 34 4.65 -3.36 -5.07
N LEU A 35 3.54 -4.10 -5.17
CA LEU A 35 3.47 -5.44 -4.60
C LEU A 35 4.43 -6.39 -5.31
N ALA A 36 4.51 -6.31 -6.62
CA ALA A 36 5.41 -7.16 -7.37
C ALA A 36 6.86 -6.88 -7.02
N ALA A 37 7.22 -5.61 -6.88
CA ALA A 37 8.59 -5.24 -6.53
C ALA A 37 8.93 -5.71 -5.12
N PHE A 38 8.01 -5.52 -4.19
CA PHE A 38 8.23 -5.95 -2.81
C PHE A 38 8.36 -7.46 -2.73
N SER A 39 7.52 -8.16 -3.47
CA SER A 39 7.54 -9.62 -3.49
C SER A 39 8.85 -10.15 -4.05
N ARG A 40 9.39 -9.52 -5.07
CA ARG A 40 10.67 -9.94 -5.62
C ARG A 40 11.81 -9.73 -4.62
N LYS A 41 11.73 -8.64 -3.89
CA LYS A 41 12.79 -8.32 -2.93
C LYS A 41 12.68 -9.12 -1.65
N TYR A 42 11.46 -9.40 -1.23
CA TYR A 42 11.22 -10.10 0.03
C TYR A 42 10.21 -11.22 -0.17
N PRO A 43 10.60 -12.28 -0.89
CA PRO A 43 9.64 -13.34 -1.21
C PRO A 43 9.13 -14.11 0.00
N ASP A 44 9.86 -14.08 1.10
CA ASP A 44 9.39 -14.74 2.33
C ASP A 44 8.33 -13.93 3.04
N LEU A 45 8.23 -12.65 2.73
CA LEU A 45 7.29 -11.76 3.41
C LEU A 45 6.08 -11.42 2.56
N CYS A 46 6.18 -11.64 1.24
CA CYS A 46 5.11 -11.25 0.34
C CYS A 46 5.20 -12.09 -0.92
N HIS A 47 4.09 -12.68 -1.33
CA HIS A 47 4.09 -13.44 -2.57
C HIS A 47 2.71 -13.41 -3.21
N LEU A 48 2.70 -13.59 -4.52
CA LEU A 48 1.48 -13.63 -5.30
C LEU A 48 0.72 -14.91 -4.98
N GLU A 49 -0.54 -14.78 -4.62
CA GLU A 49 -1.37 -15.93 -4.35
C GLU A 49 -2.16 -16.34 -5.59
N LYS A 50 -2.76 -15.37 -6.26
CA LYS A 50 -3.48 -15.65 -7.49
C LYS A 50 -3.63 -14.40 -8.32
N SER A 51 -3.88 -14.60 -9.61
CA SER A 51 -4.14 -13.50 -10.51
C SER A 51 -5.33 -13.86 -11.38
N SER A 52 -6.04 -12.84 -11.82
CA SER A 52 -7.23 -13.02 -12.62
C SER A 52 -6.94 -12.57 -14.06
N ASP A 53 -7.68 -13.15 -14.99
CA ASP A 53 -7.55 -12.79 -16.41
C ASP A 53 -7.90 -11.33 -16.67
N LEU A 54 -8.66 -10.74 -15.76
CA LEU A 54 -9.12 -9.36 -15.92
C LEU A 54 -8.16 -8.36 -15.29
N GLY A 55 -7.05 -8.82 -14.73
CA GLY A 55 -6.02 -7.94 -14.24
C GLY A 55 -5.95 -7.79 -12.74
N GLY A 56 -6.83 -8.44 -12.00
CA GLY A 56 -6.78 -8.41 -10.54
C GLY A 56 -5.73 -9.36 -10.01
N VAL A 57 -5.09 -8.99 -8.92
CA VAL A 57 -4.10 -9.86 -8.28
C VAL A 57 -4.38 -9.91 -6.79
N THR A 58 -4.00 -11.03 -6.18
CA THR A 58 -4.06 -11.18 -4.74
C THR A 58 -2.68 -11.57 -4.24
N TYR A 59 -2.15 -10.77 -3.32
CA TYR A 59 -0.88 -11.05 -2.69
C TYR A 59 -1.10 -11.36 -1.23
N LEU A 60 -0.31 -12.28 -0.71
CA LEU A 60 -0.25 -12.53 0.73
C LEU A 60 0.99 -11.84 1.26
N MET A 61 0.83 -11.13 2.35
CA MET A 61 1.92 -10.37 2.93
C MET A 61 1.93 -10.58 4.44
N ASP A 62 3.13 -10.69 5.00
CA ASP A 62 3.28 -10.73 6.45
C ASP A 62 2.61 -9.48 7.02
N LYS A 63 1.73 -9.66 7.99
CA LYS A 63 0.94 -8.57 8.53
C LYS A 63 1.80 -7.48 9.15
N SER A 64 2.96 -7.85 9.68
CA SER A 64 3.87 -6.88 10.28
C SER A 64 4.49 -5.93 9.27
N ARG A 65 4.42 -6.28 7.98
CA ARG A 65 4.96 -5.41 6.93
C ARG A 65 3.93 -4.47 6.36
N LEU A 66 2.68 -4.63 6.76
CA LEU A 66 1.59 -3.78 6.27
C LEU A 66 1.37 -2.64 7.24
N SER A 67 1.39 -1.42 6.74
CA SER A 67 1.16 -0.24 7.55
C SER A 67 0.02 0.57 6.95
N ILE A 68 -0.94 0.90 7.79
CA ILE A 68 -2.07 1.70 7.36
C ILE A 68 -1.97 3.06 8.04
N ARG A 69 -1.98 4.11 7.23
CA ARG A 69 -1.79 5.45 7.74
C ARG A 69 -2.94 6.34 7.27
N PHE A 70 -3.36 7.18 8.16
CA PHE A 70 -4.35 8.19 7.84
C PHE A 70 -3.65 9.55 7.82
N LEU A 71 -3.75 10.22 6.70
CA LEU A 71 -3.09 11.50 6.53
C LEU A 71 -4.10 12.61 6.82
N PRO A 72 -3.81 13.46 7.78
CA PRO A 72 -4.72 14.56 8.07
C PRO A 72 -4.70 15.58 6.94
N PRO A 73 -5.79 16.31 6.76
CA PRO A 73 -5.77 17.37 5.76
C PRO A 73 -4.86 18.49 6.20
N TYR A 74 -4.14 19.06 5.24
CA TYR A 74 -3.25 20.17 5.51
C TYR A 74 -3.85 21.45 4.93
N SER A 75 -3.94 22.50 5.76
CA SER A 75 -4.15 23.83 5.25
C SER A 75 -2.84 24.31 4.63
N GLU A 76 -2.94 25.37 3.85
CA GLU A 76 -1.76 25.92 3.20
C GLU A 76 -0.73 26.37 4.23
N GLU A 77 -1.21 26.98 5.29
CA GLU A 77 -0.35 27.44 6.36
C GLU A 77 0.39 26.30 7.01
N ARG A 78 -0.33 25.21 7.24
CA ARG A 78 0.26 24.05 7.87
C ARG A 78 1.32 23.40 7.00
N ARG A 79 1.08 23.37 5.69
CA ARG A 79 2.05 22.83 4.76
C ARG A 79 3.32 23.66 4.74
N ARG A 80 3.17 24.98 4.83
CA ARG A 80 4.32 25.86 4.87
C ARG A 80 5.14 25.63 6.13
N LYS A 81 4.47 25.48 7.27
CA LYS A 81 5.16 25.22 8.52
C LYS A 81 5.93 23.91 8.48
N ALA A 82 5.33 22.87 7.93
CA ALA A 82 5.98 21.58 7.83
C ALA A 82 7.21 21.68 6.95
N SER A 83 7.11 22.42 5.85
CA SER A 83 8.23 22.63 4.94
C SER A 83 9.38 23.37 5.62
N GLU A 84 9.05 24.38 6.39
CA GLU A 84 10.06 25.14 7.11
C GLU A 84 10.75 24.29 8.17
N TYR A 85 9.96 23.51 8.87
CA TYR A 85 10.51 22.62 9.89
C TYR A 85 11.51 21.63 9.28
N ALA A 86 11.13 21.02 8.17
CA ALA A 86 12.02 20.07 7.51
C ALA A 86 13.29 20.73 7.04
N ARG A 87 13.19 21.98 6.55
CA ARG A 87 14.35 22.69 6.07
C ARG A 87 15.32 23.02 7.20
N GLN A 88 14.78 23.42 8.35
CA GLN A 88 15.60 23.79 9.49
C GLN A 88 16.23 22.60 10.18
N ASN A 89 15.51 21.49 10.24
CA ASN A 89 15.94 20.34 11.02
C ASN A 89 16.51 19.21 10.18
N GLY A 90 16.49 19.35 8.87
CA GLY A 90 17.00 18.29 8.01
C GLY A 90 16.09 17.11 7.98
N PHE A 91 16.56 16.04 7.36
CA PHE A 91 15.76 14.86 7.15
C PHE A 91 15.99 13.77 8.17
N ASN A 92 16.94 13.95 9.01
CA ASN A 92 17.22 12.96 10.01
C ASN A 92 16.25 13.03 11.14
N SER A 93 15.38 13.95 11.06
CA SER A 93 14.40 13.96 12.09
C SER A 93 13.42 12.91 11.82
N GLN A 94 13.20 12.19 11.79
CA GLN A 94 12.30 11.38 11.73
C GLN A 94 11.90 10.64 12.38
N THR A 95 11.75 10.40 12.77
CA THR A 95 11.43 9.62 13.26
C THR A 95 10.47 9.49 13.85
N GLU A 96 10.02 9.27 13.97
CA GLU A 96 9.22 9.05 14.48
C GLU A 96 8.68 8.82 14.63
#